data_6bf0e3062460cac4fccfe72d1b4b8346
#
_entry.id   6bf0e3062460cac4fccfe72d1b4b8346
#
_cell.length_a   1.000
_cell.length_b   1.000
_cell.length_c   1.000
_cell.angle_alpha   90.00
_cell.angle_beta   90.00
_cell.angle_gamma   90.00
#
_symmetry.space_group_name_H-M   'P 1'
#
loop_
_entity.id
_entity.type
_entity.pdbx_description
1 polymer ?
#
loop_
_entity_poly.entity_id
_entity_poly.type
_entity_poly.pdbx_seq_one_letter_code
_entity_poly.pdbx_strand_id
1 'polypeptide(L)'
;MKIYTFDFDEIDIQEDFYREFIRAFDLERGSVNNLDMLWDVVTGDRLPLPLEIEFTHLPEKLRRRFGALILLFDEAEEELEGQLRFNVRQ
;
A
#
# COMPACT_ATOMS: atom_id res chain seq x y z
N MET A 1 -14.90 6.42 -6.59
CA MET A 1 -13.62 5.71 -6.32
C MET A 1 -13.41 5.58 -4.82
N LYS A 2 -13.14 4.38 -4.37
CA LYS A 2 -12.95 4.12 -2.94
C LYS A 2 -11.51 4.44 -2.52
N ILE A 3 -11.36 5.04 -1.34
CA ILE A 3 -10.06 5.40 -0.77
C ILE A 3 -9.75 4.45 0.37
N TYR A 4 -8.60 3.81 0.31
CA TYR A 4 -8.10 2.93 1.36
C TYR A 4 -6.97 3.64 2.08
N THR A 5 -7.19 3.97 3.34
CA THR A 5 -6.25 4.78 4.13
C THR A 5 -5.46 3.90 5.09
N PHE A 6 -4.14 4.09 5.11
CA PHE A 6 -3.24 3.39 6.01
C PHE A 6 -2.58 4.41 6.92
N ASP A 7 -2.85 4.28 8.22
CA ASP A 7 -2.41 5.24 9.22
C ASP A 7 -1.06 4.80 9.80
N PHE A 8 -0.01 5.53 9.45
CA PHE A 8 1.34 5.17 9.89
C PHE A 8 1.63 5.48 11.36
N ASP A 9 0.69 6.09 12.08
CA ASP A 9 0.77 6.11 13.53
C ASP A 9 0.58 4.70 14.11
N GLU A 10 -0.10 3.82 13.38
CA GLU A 10 -0.35 2.44 13.79
C GLU A 10 0.59 1.43 13.14
N ILE A 11 1.52 1.90 12.31
CA ILE A 11 2.45 1.05 11.56
C ILE A 11 3.87 1.43 11.93
N ASP A 12 4.55 0.56 12.67
CA ASP A 12 5.93 0.78 13.08
C ASP A 12 6.94 0.16 12.13
N ILE A 13 6.60 -1.02 11.60
CA ILE A 13 7.51 -1.77 10.73
C ILE A 13 6.72 -2.23 9.50
N GLN A 14 7.45 -2.66 8.48
CA GLN A 14 6.86 -3.04 7.21
C GLN A 14 5.87 -4.19 7.35
N GLU A 15 6.14 -5.13 8.26
CA GLU A 15 5.24 -6.25 8.53
C GLU A 15 3.87 -5.79 9.05
N ASP A 16 3.84 -4.69 9.82
CA ASP A 16 2.56 -4.12 10.27
C ASP A 16 1.73 -3.67 9.07
N PHE A 17 2.40 -3.09 8.07
CA PHE A 17 1.70 -2.67 6.85
C PHE A 17 1.06 -3.85 6.14
N TYR A 18 1.79 -4.96 6.01
CA TYR A 18 1.26 -6.13 5.32
C TYR A 18 0.00 -6.64 6.01
N ARG A 19 -0.02 -6.67 7.34
CA ARG A 19 -1.21 -7.10 8.09
C ARG A 19 -2.39 -6.17 7.85
N GLU A 20 -2.14 -4.84 7.86
CA GLU A 20 -3.20 -3.88 7.61
C GLU A 20 -3.71 -3.97 6.18
N PHE A 21 -2.83 -4.21 5.23
CA PHE A 21 -3.20 -4.36 3.83
C PHE A 21 -4.08 -5.60 3.63
N ILE A 22 -3.70 -6.72 4.21
CA ILE A 22 -4.48 -7.96 4.16
C ILE A 22 -5.88 -7.71 4.73
N ARG A 23 -5.96 -7.02 5.86
CA ARG A 23 -7.23 -6.71 6.49
C ARG A 23 -8.08 -5.78 5.62
N ALA A 24 -7.48 -4.74 5.07
CA ALA A 24 -8.20 -3.74 4.29
C ALA A 24 -8.86 -4.33 3.04
N PHE A 25 -8.21 -5.31 2.43
CA PHE A 25 -8.69 -5.92 1.19
C PHE A 25 -9.25 -7.33 1.39
N ASP A 26 -9.42 -7.75 2.63
CA ASP A 26 -9.99 -9.06 2.98
C ASP A 26 -9.28 -10.21 2.27
N LEU A 27 -7.96 -10.19 2.33
CA LEU A 27 -7.13 -11.20 1.69
C LEU A 27 -6.86 -12.37 2.65
N GLU A 28 -6.39 -13.48 2.11
CA GLU A 28 -6.03 -14.62 2.92
C GLU A 28 -4.85 -14.31 3.82
N ARG A 29 -4.89 -14.86 5.03
CA ARG A 29 -3.81 -14.72 6.00
C ARG A 29 -2.52 -15.25 5.40
N GLY A 30 -1.45 -14.47 5.50
CA GLY A 30 -0.15 -14.87 4.96
C GLY A 30 0.01 -14.66 3.47
N SER A 31 -0.99 -14.10 2.79
CA SER A 31 -0.92 -13.90 1.34
C SER A 31 0.04 -12.78 0.94
N VAL A 32 0.38 -11.88 1.88
CA VAL A 32 1.34 -10.81 1.64
C VAL A 32 2.27 -10.71 2.83
N ASN A 33 3.53 -11.06 2.65
CA ASN A 33 4.51 -10.95 3.72
C ASN A 33 5.87 -10.42 3.26
N ASN A 34 5.97 -10.00 2.01
CA ASN A 34 7.16 -9.33 1.49
C ASN A 34 6.75 -8.45 0.31
N LEU A 35 7.71 -7.66 -0.19
CA LEU A 35 7.44 -6.71 -1.26
C LEU A 35 7.06 -7.38 -2.58
N ASP A 36 7.68 -8.51 -2.89
CA ASP A 36 7.35 -9.23 -4.12
C ASP A 36 5.90 -9.72 -4.12
N MET A 37 5.46 -10.26 -2.99
CA MET A 37 4.07 -10.72 -2.86
C MET A 37 3.10 -9.55 -2.90
N LEU A 38 3.47 -8.43 -2.28
CA LEU A 38 2.65 -7.22 -2.33
C LEU A 38 2.48 -6.74 -3.77
N TRP A 39 3.58 -6.67 -4.52
CA TRP A 39 3.54 -6.25 -5.92
C TRP A 39 2.63 -7.17 -6.74
N ASP A 40 2.74 -8.48 -6.56
CA ASP A 40 1.93 -9.44 -7.29
C ASP A 40 0.45 -9.26 -7.01
N VAL A 41 0.08 -9.00 -5.76
CA VAL A 41 -1.33 -8.79 -5.40
C VAL A 41 -1.84 -7.46 -5.97
N VAL A 42 -1.02 -6.40 -5.85
CA VAL A 42 -1.43 -5.06 -6.29
C VAL A 42 -1.64 -5.02 -7.80
N THR A 43 -0.77 -5.69 -8.57
CA THR A 43 -0.82 -5.64 -10.04
C THR A 43 -1.50 -6.83 -10.69
N GLY A 44 -1.95 -7.81 -9.91
CA GLY A 44 -2.46 -9.08 -10.42
C GLY A 44 -3.98 -9.21 -10.52
N ASP A 45 -4.70 -8.13 -10.74
CA ASP A 45 -6.17 -8.11 -10.86
C ASP A 45 -6.89 -8.59 -9.59
N ARG A 46 -6.22 -8.48 -8.44
CA ARG A 46 -6.77 -8.93 -7.16
C ARG A 46 -7.48 -7.80 -6.40
N LEU A 47 -7.20 -6.55 -6.74
CA LEU A 47 -7.79 -5.41 -6.06
C LEU A 47 -8.99 -4.86 -6.83
N PRO A 48 -9.95 -4.25 -6.12
CA PRO A 48 -11.17 -3.70 -6.77
C PRO A 48 -10.89 -2.34 -7.42
N LEU A 49 -10.15 -2.35 -8.52
CA LEU A 49 -9.83 -1.12 -9.24
C LEU A 49 -11.06 -0.53 -9.92
N PRO A 50 -11.15 0.79 -10.09
CA PRO A 50 -10.18 1.79 -9.65
C PRO A 50 -10.30 2.13 -8.16
N LEU A 51 -9.17 2.49 -7.57
CA LEU A 51 -9.15 2.84 -6.14
C LEU A 51 -8.00 3.80 -5.85
N GLU A 52 -7.99 4.34 -4.64
CA GLU A 52 -6.90 5.18 -4.17
C GLU A 52 -6.33 4.59 -2.89
N ILE A 53 -5.01 4.54 -2.80
CA ILE A 53 -4.28 4.17 -1.59
C ILE A 53 -3.72 5.45 -0.99
N GLU A 54 -3.99 5.69 0.28
CA GLU A 54 -3.51 6.88 0.97
C GLU A 54 -2.76 6.50 2.23
N PHE A 55 -1.51 6.94 2.33
CA PHE A 55 -0.71 6.80 3.55
C PHE A 55 -0.85 8.09 4.34
N THR A 56 -1.29 7.99 5.60
CA THR A 56 -1.45 9.17 6.45
C THR A 56 -0.50 9.11 7.64
N HIS A 57 -0.24 10.27 8.23
CA HIS A 57 0.65 10.41 9.38
C HIS A 57 2.05 9.87 9.08
N LEU A 58 2.54 10.19 7.88
CA LEU A 58 3.85 9.75 7.43
C LEU A 58 4.69 10.98 7.10
N PRO A 59 5.24 11.66 8.13
CA PRO A 59 6.06 12.83 7.90
C PRO A 59 7.35 12.47 7.17
N GLU A 60 7.95 13.46 6.52
CA GLU A 60 9.07 13.25 5.64
C GLU A 60 10.22 12.47 6.29
N LYS A 61 10.47 12.71 7.57
CA LYS A 61 11.54 12.00 8.26
C LYS A 61 11.30 10.50 8.40
N LEU A 62 10.05 10.06 8.32
CA LEU A 62 9.70 8.64 8.36
C LEU A 62 9.57 8.00 6.98
N ARG A 63 9.47 8.81 5.94
CA ARG A 63 9.31 8.28 4.57
C ARG A 63 10.49 7.46 4.12
N ARG A 64 11.69 7.80 4.58
CA ARG A 64 12.88 7.04 4.24
C ARG A 64 12.79 5.60 4.76
N ARG A 65 12.23 5.44 5.95
CA ARG A 65 12.05 4.14 6.59
C ARG A 65 11.13 3.24 5.79
N PHE A 66 10.12 3.83 5.15
CA PHE A 66 9.15 3.10 4.35
C PHE A 66 9.30 3.35 2.86
N GLY A 67 10.51 3.74 2.44
CA GLY A 67 10.77 4.12 1.05
C GLY A 67 10.43 3.02 0.05
N ALA A 68 10.67 1.76 0.40
CA ALA A 68 10.38 0.66 -0.50
C ALA A 68 8.88 0.50 -0.75
N LEU A 69 8.05 0.72 0.28
CA LEU A 69 6.60 0.70 0.12
C LEU A 69 6.12 1.86 -0.74
N ILE A 70 6.66 3.04 -0.49
CA ILE A 70 6.28 4.23 -1.26
C ILE A 70 6.63 4.03 -2.73
N LEU A 71 7.84 3.55 -3.00
CA LEU A 71 8.27 3.30 -4.37
C LEU A 71 7.39 2.26 -5.06
N LEU A 72 7.03 1.21 -4.34
CA LEU A 72 6.18 0.16 -4.89
C LEU A 72 4.84 0.72 -5.37
N PHE A 73 4.18 1.54 -4.54
CA PHE A 73 2.88 2.09 -4.92
C PHE A 73 3.00 3.18 -5.98
N ASP A 74 4.09 3.95 -5.99
CA ASP A 74 4.34 4.89 -7.07
C ASP A 74 4.46 4.15 -8.41
N GLU A 75 5.21 3.05 -8.42
CA GLU A 75 5.37 2.25 -9.63
C GLU A 75 4.07 1.54 -10.02
N ALA A 76 3.28 1.10 -9.03
CA ALA A 76 2.00 0.46 -9.29
C ALA A 76 1.02 1.43 -9.92
N GLU A 77 1.01 2.69 -9.49
CA GLU A 77 0.16 3.71 -10.08
C GLU A 77 0.46 3.83 -11.58
N GLU A 78 1.73 3.83 -11.94
CA GLU A 78 2.14 3.92 -13.33
C GLU A 78 1.80 2.63 -14.09
N GLU A 79 2.10 1.48 -13.50
CA GLU A 79 1.84 0.18 -14.12
C GLU A 79 0.35 -0.01 -14.41
N LEU A 80 -0.52 0.45 -13.52
CA LEU A 80 -1.97 0.29 -13.65
C LEU A 80 -2.62 1.48 -14.35
N GLU A 81 -1.82 2.34 -14.92
CA GLU A 81 -2.27 3.47 -15.76
C GLU A 81 -3.30 4.36 -15.07
N GLY A 82 -3.07 4.62 -13.79
CA GLY A 82 -3.92 5.50 -12.99
C GLY A 82 -5.18 4.84 -12.42
N GLN A 83 -5.39 3.55 -12.68
CA GLN A 83 -6.49 2.81 -12.05
C GLN A 83 -6.27 2.69 -10.54
N LEU A 84 -5.03 2.73 -10.11
CA LEU A 84 -4.68 2.85 -8.70
C LEU A 84 -4.00 4.19 -8.53
N ARG A 85 -4.54 5.02 -7.64
CA ARG A 85 -3.94 6.30 -7.29
C ARG A 85 -3.27 6.19 -5.94
N PHE A 86 -2.15 6.86 -5.78
CA PHE A 86 -1.36 6.77 -4.56
C PHE A 86 -1.00 8.15 -4.03
N ASN A 87 -1.14 8.31 -2.74
CA ASN A 87 -0.97 9.58 -2.04
C ASN A 87 -0.28 9.37 -0.72
N VAL A 88 0.61 10.27 -0.34
CA VAL A 88 1.26 10.23 0.97
C VAL A 88 1.02 11.55 1.68
N ARG A 89 0.49 11.49 2.91
CA ARG A 89 0.23 12.68 3.73
C ARG A 89 1.06 12.63 5.01
N GLN A 90 1.45 13.80 5.45
CA GLN A 90 2.20 13.95 6.69
C GLN A 90 1.37 13.69 7.92
#